data_cfe27a1e1ba60e78c149a7177c2d760d
#
_entry.id   cfe27a1e1ba60e78c149a7177c2d760d
#
_cell.length_a   1.000
_cell.length_b   1.000
_cell.length_c   1.000
_cell.angle_alpha   90.00
_cell.angle_beta   90.00
_cell.angle_gamma   90.00
#
_symmetry.space_group_name_H-M   'P 1'
#
loop_
_entity.id
_entity.type
_entity.pdbx_description
1 polymer ?
#
loop_
_entity_poly.entity_id
_entity_poly.type
_entity_poly.pdbx_seq_one_letter_code
_entity_poly.pdbx_strand_id
1 'polypeptide(L)'
;MFHLSRRSFLFGSAVFAFATLSGSPGQAQFAPGPVSSLPARFSSVSVDVGPLRAQGLGAYAEFIRQTLLAEMRRAFADRLGGPGPALVVRITGVSLNSYAGSGQGGGRGRSLGGGSDNDYLDGEALIVGPRGAVLARHPQLSVVPASSGGAWYDPQSEQRRAVALAQHYAAWLRRTVGG
;
A
#
# COMPACT_ATOMS: atom_id res chain seq x y z
N MET A 1 24.14 -49.91 72.55
CA MET A 1 22.88 -50.67 72.75
C MET A 1 21.80 -50.05 71.91
N PHE A 2 21.08 -50.85 71.16
CA PHE A 2 19.88 -50.60 70.36
C PHE A 2 20.06 -50.22 68.89
N HIS A 3 19.81 -51.11 68.19
CA HIS A 3 18.85 -51.79 67.33
C HIS A 3 18.66 -51.19 65.96
N LEU A 4 19.18 -52.02 64.99
CA LEU A 4 18.83 -51.96 63.56
C LEU A 4 17.35 -52.16 63.32
N SER A 5 16.79 -51.40 62.46
CA SER A 5 15.60 -51.80 61.72
C SER A 5 15.77 -51.49 60.22
N ARG A 6 15.95 -52.54 59.46
CA ARG A 6 15.94 -52.56 57.99
C ARG A 6 14.48 -52.41 57.54
N ARG A 7 14.23 -51.39 56.75
CA ARG A 7 13.02 -51.39 55.90
C ARG A 7 13.45 -51.23 54.45
N SER A 8 13.25 -52.29 53.74
CA SER A 8 13.40 -52.41 52.28
C SER A 8 12.40 -51.48 51.59
N PHE A 9 12.86 -50.56 50.80
CA PHE A 9 12.00 -49.80 49.87
C PHE A 9 12.26 -50.31 48.44
N LEU A 10 11.19 -50.87 47.89
CA LEU A 10 11.08 -51.32 46.51
C LEU A 10 11.23 -50.10 45.56
N PHE A 11 12.21 -50.16 44.68
CA PHE A 11 12.34 -49.24 43.58
C PHE A 11 11.31 -49.57 42.51
N GLY A 12 10.24 -48.76 42.44
CA GLY A 12 9.35 -48.75 41.29
C GLY A 12 9.90 -47.86 40.20
N SER A 13 10.37 -48.48 39.11
CA SER A 13 10.80 -47.75 37.91
C SER A 13 9.60 -47.20 37.17
N ALA A 14 9.33 -45.90 37.33
CA ALA A 14 8.40 -45.18 36.46
C ALA A 14 9.09 -44.76 35.19
N VAL A 15 8.77 -45.43 34.10
CA VAL A 15 9.18 -45.04 32.73
C VAL A 15 8.33 -43.82 32.33
N PHE A 16 8.90 -42.65 32.37
CA PHE A 16 8.30 -41.44 31.77
C PHE A 16 8.54 -41.48 30.27
N ALA A 17 7.50 -41.78 29.51
CA ALA A 17 7.50 -41.58 28.07
C ALA A 17 7.39 -40.08 27.80
N PHE A 18 8.48 -39.44 27.39
CA PHE A 18 8.45 -38.07 26.83
C PHE A 18 7.84 -38.13 25.44
N ALA A 19 6.58 -37.74 25.34
CA ALA A 19 5.98 -37.41 24.06
C ALA A 19 6.55 -36.07 23.58
N THR A 20 7.48 -36.10 22.62
CA THR A 20 7.95 -34.91 21.91
C THR A 20 6.85 -34.41 21.01
N LEU A 21 6.08 -33.42 21.46
CA LEU A 21 5.23 -32.63 20.60
C LEU A 21 6.12 -31.75 19.73
N SER A 22 6.44 -32.22 18.54
CA SER A 22 7.01 -31.44 17.46
C SER A 22 5.92 -30.50 16.92
N GLY A 23 5.71 -29.37 17.62
CA GLY A 23 4.92 -28.27 17.12
C GLY A 23 5.67 -27.60 15.98
N SER A 24 5.33 -27.91 14.73
CA SER A 24 5.74 -27.10 13.60
C SER A 24 5.25 -25.67 13.80
N PRO A 25 6.10 -24.63 13.65
CA PRO A 25 5.61 -23.27 13.62
C PRO A 25 4.68 -23.14 12.41
N GLY A 26 3.38 -23.03 12.68
CA GLY A 26 2.39 -22.76 11.67
C GLY A 26 2.75 -21.43 11.02
N GLN A 27 3.35 -21.49 9.84
CA GLN A 27 3.38 -20.37 8.95
C GLN A 27 1.92 -20.03 8.65
N ALA A 28 1.44 -18.93 9.21
CA ALA A 28 0.19 -18.33 8.79
C ALA A 28 0.37 -17.95 7.30
N GLN A 29 0.09 -18.89 6.42
CA GLN A 29 -0.15 -18.60 5.03
C GLN A 29 -1.36 -17.68 5.01
N PHE A 30 -1.11 -16.40 4.77
CA PHE A 30 -2.15 -15.50 4.28
C PHE A 30 -2.57 -16.07 2.93
N ALA A 31 -3.53 -16.98 2.96
CA ALA A 31 -4.24 -17.34 1.76
C ALA A 31 -4.84 -16.03 1.23
N PRO A 32 -4.55 -15.63 -0.02
CA PRO A 32 -5.30 -14.55 -0.63
C PRO A 32 -6.76 -14.98 -0.54
N GLY A 33 -7.54 -14.24 0.26
CA GLY A 33 -8.98 -14.46 0.31
C GLY A 33 -9.52 -14.43 -1.11
N PRO A 34 -10.63 -15.14 -1.40
CA PRO A 34 -11.19 -15.15 -2.74
C PRO A 34 -11.32 -13.69 -3.17
N VAL A 35 -10.75 -13.36 -4.33
CA VAL A 35 -10.94 -12.07 -4.98
C VAL A 35 -12.44 -11.93 -5.20
N SER A 36 -13.13 -11.37 -4.20
CA SER A 36 -14.53 -11.06 -4.31
C SER A 36 -14.65 -10.19 -5.55
N SER A 37 -15.45 -10.63 -6.50
CA SER A 37 -15.70 -9.88 -7.74
C SER A 37 -16.03 -8.44 -7.34
N LEU A 38 -15.18 -7.51 -7.77
CA LEU A 38 -15.33 -6.11 -7.42
C LEU A 38 -16.67 -5.61 -7.96
N PRO A 39 -17.35 -4.70 -7.27
CA PRO A 39 -18.67 -4.25 -7.66
C PRO A 39 -18.63 -3.62 -9.06
N ALA A 40 -19.58 -3.96 -9.90
CA ALA A 40 -19.68 -3.42 -11.25
C ALA A 40 -19.86 -1.88 -11.26
N ARG A 41 -20.44 -1.32 -10.18
CA ARG A 41 -20.72 0.11 -10.03
C ARG A 41 -20.45 0.60 -8.60
N PHE A 42 -20.11 1.88 -8.50
CA PHE A 42 -19.90 2.59 -7.25
C PHE A 42 -20.93 3.72 -7.08
N SER A 43 -21.37 3.96 -5.86
CA SER A 43 -22.23 5.11 -5.55
C SER A 43 -21.49 6.43 -5.68
N SER A 44 -20.22 6.46 -5.28
CA SER A 44 -19.38 7.65 -5.31
C SER A 44 -17.90 7.30 -5.35
N VAL A 45 -17.08 8.29 -5.67
CA VAL A 45 -15.62 8.25 -5.51
C VAL A 45 -15.16 9.44 -4.68
N SER A 46 -14.25 9.19 -3.76
CA SER A 46 -13.60 10.22 -2.93
C SER A 46 -12.11 9.93 -2.73
N VAL A 47 -11.35 10.96 -2.37
CA VAL A 47 -9.93 10.86 -2.09
C VAL A 47 -9.66 11.39 -0.68
N ASP A 48 -9.06 10.54 0.16
CA ASP A 48 -8.65 10.85 1.52
C ASP A 48 -7.14 11.11 1.54
N VAL A 49 -6.74 12.32 1.88
CA VAL A 49 -5.35 12.74 2.05
C VAL A 49 -5.02 13.08 3.52
N GLY A 50 -5.83 12.57 4.45
CA GLY A 50 -5.58 12.73 5.89
C GLY A 50 -4.16 12.37 6.29
N PRO A 51 -3.59 11.23 5.85
CA PRO A 51 -2.22 10.86 6.16
C PRO A 51 -1.18 11.88 5.65
N LEU A 52 -1.35 12.45 4.45
CA LEU A 52 -0.45 13.48 3.92
C LEU A 52 -0.53 14.79 4.72
N ARG A 53 -1.73 15.16 5.16
CA ARG A 53 -1.91 16.34 6.04
C ARG A 53 -1.22 16.14 7.39
N ALA A 54 -1.31 14.94 7.96
CA ALA A 54 -0.63 14.60 9.21
C ALA A 54 0.90 14.65 9.07
N GLN A 55 1.44 14.48 7.86
CA GLN A 55 2.86 14.63 7.53
C GLN A 55 3.26 16.10 7.27
N GLY A 56 2.33 17.05 7.42
CA GLY A 56 2.60 18.47 7.23
C GLY A 56 2.47 18.97 5.78
N LEU A 57 2.00 18.15 4.85
CA LEU A 57 1.88 18.51 3.42
C LEU A 57 0.68 19.39 3.07
N GLY A 58 -0.04 19.93 4.03
CA GLY A 58 -1.18 20.85 3.95
C GLY A 58 -1.73 21.19 2.56
N ALA A 59 -1.29 22.30 1.99
CA ALA A 59 -1.75 22.77 0.68
C ALA A 59 -1.42 21.80 -0.47
N TYR A 60 -0.27 21.14 -0.40
CA TYR A 60 0.13 20.17 -1.42
C TYR A 60 -0.73 18.90 -1.38
N ALA A 61 -1.08 18.42 -0.17
CA ALA A 61 -2.02 17.31 -0.02
C ALA A 61 -3.39 17.64 -0.65
N GLU A 62 -3.85 18.87 -0.48
CA GLU A 62 -5.11 19.31 -1.08
C GLU A 62 -5.03 19.37 -2.61
N PHE A 63 -3.91 19.81 -3.16
CA PHE A 63 -3.66 19.79 -4.61
C PHE A 63 -3.68 18.33 -5.15
N ILE A 64 -2.99 17.40 -4.48
CA ILE A 64 -3.03 15.97 -4.82
C ILE A 64 -4.47 15.44 -4.76
N ARG A 65 -5.23 15.78 -3.71
CA ARG A 65 -6.62 15.35 -3.55
C ARG A 65 -7.48 15.80 -4.73
N GLN A 66 -7.41 17.06 -5.11
CA GLN A 66 -8.23 17.61 -6.20
C GLN A 66 -7.86 16.98 -7.54
N THR A 67 -6.56 16.90 -7.83
CA THR A 67 -6.04 16.33 -9.08
C THR A 67 -6.43 14.86 -9.20
N LEU A 68 -6.17 14.06 -8.18
CA LEU A 68 -6.50 12.63 -8.20
C LEU A 68 -8.01 12.40 -8.26
N LEU A 69 -8.82 13.19 -7.53
CA LEU A 69 -10.28 13.08 -7.59
C LEU A 69 -10.82 13.34 -9.00
N ALA A 70 -10.27 14.34 -9.70
CA ALA A 70 -10.65 14.62 -11.09
C ALA A 70 -10.33 13.46 -12.02
N GLU A 71 -9.12 12.86 -11.90
CA GLU A 71 -8.71 11.72 -12.71
C GLU A 71 -9.52 10.46 -12.37
N MET A 72 -9.80 10.22 -11.10
CA MET A 72 -10.66 9.12 -10.67
C MET A 72 -12.08 9.24 -11.22
N ARG A 73 -12.67 10.43 -11.17
CA ARG A 73 -14.00 10.67 -11.75
C ARG A 73 -14.02 10.43 -13.25
N ARG A 74 -12.97 10.80 -13.95
CA ARG A 74 -12.81 10.53 -15.40
C ARG A 74 -12.67 9.05 -15.67
N ALA A 75 -11.75 8.37 -14.95
CA ALA A 75 -11.46 6.95 -15.15
C ALA A 75 -12.64 6.03 -14.83
N PHE A 76 -13.50 6.40 -13.89
CA PHE A 76 -14.64 5.61 -13.42
C PHE A 76 -15.99 6.18 -13.85
N ALA A 77 -16.04 7.12 -14.80
CA ALA A 77 -17.28 7.82 -15.19
C ALA A 77 -18.43 6.87 -15.53
N ASP A 78 -18.15 5.76 -16.21
CA ASP A 78 -19.11 4.73 -16.60
C ASP A 78 -19.59 3.83 -15.43
N ARG A 79 -18.92 3.92 -14.28
CA ARG A 79 -19.18 3.09 -13.10
C ARG A 79 -19.67 3.86 -11.89
N LEU A 80 -19.78 5.17 -11.98
CA LEU A 80 -20.30 6.02 -10.91
C LEU A 80 -21.81 6.22 -10.98
N GLY A 81 -22.40 6.58 -9.84
CA GLY A 81 -23.83 6.92 -9.74
C GLY A 81 -24.75 5.69 -9.63
N GLY A 82 -24.24 4.51 -9.32
CA GLY A 82 -25.04 3.31 -9.06
C GLY A 82 -25.35 3.13 -7.55
N PRO A 83 -26.17 2.13 -7.20
CA PRO A 83 -26.50 1.82 -5.81
C PRO A 83 -25.39 1.03 -5.09
N GLY A 84 -24.19 0.94 -5.66
CA GLY A 84 -23.05 0.19 -5.14
C GLY A 84 -22.37 0.85 -3.93
N PRO A 85 -21.30 0.23 -3.42
CA PRO A 85 -20.46 0.81 -2.37
C PRO A 85 -19.73 2.07 -2.85
N ALA A 86 -19.20 2.86 -1.93
CA ALA A 86 -18.32 3.98 -2.26
C ALA A 86 -16.88 3.49 -2.54
N LEU A 87 -16.20 4.12 -3.48
CA LEU A 87 -14.77 3.95 -3.73
C LEU A 87 -14.02 5.10 -3.03
N VAL A 88 -13.22 4.78 -2.02
CA VAL A 88 -12.41 5.74 -1.29
C VAL A 88 -10.94 5.46 -1.57
N VAL A 89 -10.22 6.41 -2.17
CA VAL A 89 -8.77 6.31 -2.38
C VAL A 89 -8.09 7.07 -1.25
N ARG A 90 -7.36 6.35 -0.40
CA ARG A 90 -6.55 6.93 0.68
C ARG A 90 -5.10 7.01 0.23
N ILE A 91 -4.53 8.20 0.23
CA ILE A 91 -3.13 8.42 -0.12
C ILE A 91 -2.31 8.51 1.17
N THR A 92 -1.27 7.69 1.24
CA THR A 92 -0.40 7.53 2.41
C THR A 92 0.97 8.16 2.21
N GLY A 93 1.42 8.31 0.96
CA GLY A 93 2.72 8.89 0.66
C GLY A 93 2.78 9.50 -0.74
N VAL A 94 3.59 10.54 -0.87
CA VAL A 94 4.00 11.11 -2.15
C VAL A 94 5.48 11.49 -2.08
N SER A 95 6.22 11.14 -3.11
CA SER A 95 7.63 11.50 -3.23
C SER A 95 7.91 11.98 -4.65
N LEU A 96 8.37 13.22 -4.76
CA LEU A 96 8.92 13.76 -6.01
C LEU A 96 10.42 13.84 -5.88
N ASN A 97 11.14 13.03 -6.64
CA ASN A 97 12.59 13.04 -6.62
C ASN A 97 13.16 14.30 -7.29
N SER A 98 14.25 14.82 -6.73
CA SER A 98 14.95 15.93 -7.37
C SER A 98 15.52 15.51 -8.71
N TYR A 99 15.00 16.09 -9.78
CA TYR A 99 15.46 15.83 -11.15
C TYR A 99 16.63 16.73 -11.55
N ALA A 100 17.15 17.53 -10.64
CA ALA A 100 18.28 18.41 -10.88
C ALA A 100 19.58 17.57 -11.00
N GLY A 101 19.97 17.21 -12.21
CA GLY A 101 21.28 16.59 -12.41
C GLY A 101 21.40 15.45 -13.42
N SER A 102 20.36 15.00 -14.08
CA SER A 102 20.49 14.10 -15.23
C SER A 102 20.78 14.85 -16.55
N GLY A 103 21.19 16.12 -16.44
CA GLY A 103 21.72 16.91 -17.55
C GLY A 103 23.02 16.30 -18.03
N GLN A 104 22.97 15.78 -19.19
CA GLN A 104 23.97 15.42 -20.20
C GLN A 104 25.35 16.07 -19.99
N GLY A 105 26.05 15.70 -18.94
CA GLY A 105 27.47 15.97 -18.73
C GLY A 105 28.23 14.67 -18.98
N GLY A 106 28.79 14.52 -20.17
CA GLY A 106 29.65 13.40 -20.53
C GLY A 106 30.89 13.33 -19.64
N GLY A 107 30.75 12.79 -18.47
CA GLY A 107 31.82 12.46 -17.54
C GLY A 107 31.71 11.00 -17.15
N ARG A 108 32.76 10.20 -17.40
CA ARG A 108 32.92 8.81 -16.95
C ARG A 108 32.99 8.72 -15.42
N GLY A 109 31.97 9.23 -14.71
CA GLY A 109 31.77 9.06 -13.28
C GLY A 109 30.68 8.02 -13.05
N ARG A 110 31.05 6.85 -12.54
CA ARG A 110 30.09 5.89 -11.98
C ARG A 110 29.26 6.64 -10.95
N SER A 111 28.02 6.93 -11.26
CA SER A 111 27.02 7.29 -10.27
C SER A 111 26.81 6.06 -9.38
N LEU A 112 27.47 6.01 -8.24
CA LEU A 112 27.28 5.05 -7.16
C LEU A 112 26.07 5.45 -6.30
N GLY A 113 24.99 5.85 -6.93
CA GLY A 113 23.73 6.17 -6.29
C GLY A 113 22.63 5.96 -7.31
N GLY A 114 22.16 4.74 -7.47
CA GLY A 114 20.98 4.42 -8.26
C GLY A 114 19.72 4.98 -7.61
N GLY A 115 19.63 6.29 -7.45
CA GLY A 115 18.36 6.96 -7.23
C GLY A 115 17.58 6.84 -8.53
N SER A 116 16.55 6.00 -8.55
CA SER A 116 15.62 5.97 -9.68
C SER A 116 15.03 7.37 -9.83
N ASP A 117 15.21 8.00 -10.99
CA ASP A 117 14.59 9.29 -11.32
C ASP A 117 13.06 9.14 -11.46
N ASN A 118 12.44 8.52 -10.48
CA ASN A 118 11.02 8.22 -10.46
C ASN A 118 10.33 8.96 -9.35
N ASP A 119 9.10 9.36 -9.62
CA ASP A 119 8.15 9.87 -8.65
C ASP A 119 7.23 8.77 -8.19
N TYR A 120 6.77 8.87 -6.96
CA TYR A 120 5.95 7.85 -6.31
C TYR A 120 4.69 8.47 -5.70
N LEU A 121 3.57 7.76 -5.86
CA LEU A 121 2.31 8.02 -5.15
C LEU A 121 1.83 6.72 -4.55
N ASP A 122 1.87 6.64 -3.22
CA ASP A 122 1.49 5.46 -2.45
C ASP A 122 0.11 5.65 -1.82
N GLY A 123 -0.68 4.58 -1.82
CA GLY A 123 -2.01 4.62 -1.23
C GLY A 123 -2.74 3.28 -1.31
N GLU A 124 -4.00 3.32 -0.95
CA GLU A 124 -4.90 2.17 -1.02
C GLU A 124 -6.28 2.60 -1.53
N ALA A 125 -6.91 1.75 -2.31
CA ALA A 125 -8.32 1.88 -2.64
C ALA A 125 -9.15 1.04 -1.67
N LEU A 126 -10.16 1.67 -1.06
CA LEU A 126 -11.10 1.07 -0.13
C LEU A 126 -12.46 0.97 -0.79
N ILE A 127 -13.03 -0.21 -0.81
CA ILE A 127 -14.43 -0.41 -1.16
C ILE A 127 -15.24 -0.30 0.14
N VAL A 128 -16.05 0.74 0.25
CA VAL A 128 -16.76 1.08 1.49
C VAL A 128 -18.26 0.87 1.30
N GLY A 129 -18.78 -0.09 2.02
CA GLY A 129 -20.19 -0.43 2.04
C GLY A 129 -21.02 0.49 2.96
N PRO A 130 -22.30 0.14 3.17
CA PRO A 130 -23.19 0.86 4.06
C PRO A 130 -22.59 0.98 5.48
N ARG A 131 -22.89 2.09 6.15
CA ARG A 131 -22.40 2.41 7.52
C ARG A 131 -20.89 2.49 7.65
N GLY A 132 -20.15 2.70 6.54
CA GLY A 132 -18.70 2.85 6.56
C GLY A 132 -17.91 1.54 6.67
N ALA A 133 -18.56 0.38 6.50
CA ALA A 133 -17.89 -0.92 6.53
C ALA A 133 -16.91 -1.05 5.35
N VAL A 134 -15.64 -1.34 5.61
CA VAL A 134 -14.64 -1.62 4.57
C VAL A 134 -14.83 -3.04 4.09
N LEU A 135 -15.31 -3.20 2.86
CA LEU A 135 -15.58 -4.49 2.23
C LEU A 135 -14.34 -5.10 1.58
N ALA A 136 -13.49 -4.25 1.01
CA ALA A 136 -12.24 -4.67 0.40
C ALA A 136 -11.19 -3.55 0.46
N ARG A 137 -9.91 -3.94 0.39
CA ARG A 137 -8.74 -3.05 0.33
C ARG A 137 -7.86 -3.46 -0.82
N HIS A 138 -7.36 -2.48 -1.54
CA HIS A 138 -6.43 -2.69 -2.63
C HIS A 138 -5.28 -1.69 -2.52
N PRO A 139 -4.13 -2.10 -1.96
CA PRO A 139 -2.94 -1.25 -1.90
C PRO A 139 -2.40 -1.02 -3.30
N GLN A 140 -1.94 0.19 -3.58
CA GLN A 140 -1.40 0.56 -4.87
C GLN A 140 -0.28 1.58 -4.74
N LEU A 141 0.82 1.29 -5.41
CA LEU A 141 1.93 2.20 -5.63
C LEU A 141 1.96 2.61 -7.11
N SER A 142 1.89 3.90 -7.38
CA SER A 142 2.13 4.47 -8.70
C SER A 142 3.55 4.98 -8.80
N VAL A 143 4.21 4.65 -9.90
CA VAL A 143 5.57 5.07 -10.20
C VAL A 143 5.60 5.66 -11.60
N VAL A 144 6.08 6.89 -11.72
CA VAL A 144 6.28 7.54 -13.03
C VAL A 144 7.66 8.18 -13.09
N PRO A 145 8.28 8.29 -14.28
CA PRO A 145 9.55 9.00 -14.41
C PRO A 145 9.44 10.45 -13.97
N ALA A 146 10.42 10.98 -13.24
CA ALA A 146 10.46 12.38 -12.83
C ALA A 146 10.48 13.36 -14.03
N SER A 147 10.93 12.89 -15.20
CA SER A 147 10.85 13.62 -16.46
C SER A 147 9.43 13.89 -16.98
N SER A 148 8.41 13.25 -16.39
CA SER A 148 6.99 13.48 -16.75
C SER A 148 6.52 14.92 -16.58
N GLY A 149 7.22 15.73 -15.75
CA GLY A 149 6.96 17.16 -15.57
C GLY A 149 7.58 18.06 -16.63
N GLY A 150 8.37 17.51 -17.55
CA GLY A 150 9.15 18.30 -18.51
C GLY A 150 10.44 18.86 -17.91
N ALA A 151 10.87 20.03 -18.37
CA ALA A 151 12.12 20.62 -17.92
C ALA A 151 12.12 20.92 -16.41
N TRP A 152 13.18 20.53 -15.71
CA TRP A 152 13.29 20.66 -14.24
C TRP A 152 13.25 22.12 -13.74
N TYR A 153 13.70 23.07 -14.59
CA TYR A 153 13.71 24.51 -14.29
C TYR A 153 12.35 25.19 -14.54
N ASP A 154 11.37 24.45 -15.06
CA ASP A 154 10.03 25.02 -15.29
C ASP A 154 9.29 25.07 -13.94
N PRO A 155 8.79 26.26 -13.50
CA PRO A 155 8.07 26.40 -12.25
C PRO A 155 6.84 25.49 -12.10
N GLN A 156 6.28 25.01 -13.21
CA GLN A 156 5.11 24.11 -13.21
C GLN A 156 5.50 22.63 -13.27
N SER A 157 6.79 22.30 -13.28
CA SER A 157 7.27 20.93 -13.42
C SER A 157 6.70 20.02 -12.33
N GLU A 158 6.73 20.42 -11.05
CA GLU A 158 6.19 19.63 -9.94
C GLU A 158 4.68 19.39 -10.06
N GLN A 159 3.94 20.41 -10.49
CA GLN A 159 2.49 20.27 -10.69
C GLN A 159 2.19 19.25 -11.80
N ARG A 160 2.90 19.31 -12.91
CA ARG A 160 2.75 18.34 -14.01
C ARG A 160 3.11 16.92 -13.58
N ARG A 161 4.15 16.75 -12.78
CA ARG A 161 4.56 15.46 -12.21
C ARG A 161 3.46 14.87 -11.32
N ALA A 162 2.87 15.69 -10.45
CA ALA A 162 1.75 15.27 -9.63
C ALA A 162 0.51 14.88 -10.46
N VAL A 163 0.24 15.62 -11.54
CA VAL A 163 -0.83 15.26 -12.50
C VAL A 163 -0.52 13.92 -13.17
N ALA A 164 0.70 13.70 -13.66
CA ALA A 164 1.11 12.43 -14.27
C ALA A 164 0.97 11.25 -13.31
N LEU A 165 1.36 11.43 -12.03
CA LEU A 165 1.15 10.43 -10.97
C LEU A 165 -0.33 10.12 -10.77
N ALA A 166 -1.17 11.14 -10.68
CA ALA A 166 -2.61 10.97 -10.48
C ALA A 166 -3.27 10.24 -11.67
N GLN A 167 -2.89 10.60 -12.89
CA GLN A 167 -3.37 9.93 -14.12
C GLN A 167 -2.96 8.46 -14.14
N HIS A 168 -1.69 8.18 -13.86
CA HIS A 168 -1.20 6.81 -13.81
C HIS A 168 -1.89 6.00 -12.72
N TYR A 169 -2.07 6.58 -11.51
CA TYR A 169 -2.76 5.94 -10.40
C TYR A 169 -4.20 5.58 -10.77
N ALA A 170 -4.96 6.54 -11.29
CA ALA A 170 -6.36 6.32 -11.67
C ALA A 170 -6.51 5.28 -12.80
N ALA A 171 -5.65 5.34 -13.82
CA ALA A 171 -5.65 4.40 -14.94
C ALA A 171 -5.31 2.97 -14.50
N TRP A 172 -4.33 2.84 -13.60
CA TRP A 172 -3.95 1.53 -13.07
C TRP A 172 -5.05 0.95 -12.18
N LEU A 173 -5.57 1.74 -11.24
CA LEU A 173 -6.66 1.32 -10.37
C LEU A 173 -7.89 0.90 -11.18
N ARG A 174 -8.21 1.63 -12.24
CA ARG A 174 -9.31 1.26 -13.15
C ARG A 174 -9.11 -0.13 -13.76
N ARG A 175 -7.90 -0.49 -14.16
CA ARG A 175 -7.59 -1.82 -14.69
C ARG A 175 -7.70 -2.91 -13.65
N THR A 176 -7.25 -2.63 -12.43
CA THR A 176 -7.17 -3.62 -11.36
C THR A 176 -8.53 -3.85 -10.67
N VAL A 177 -9.27 -2.75 -10.47
CA VAL A 177 -10.58 -2.77 -9.78
C VAL A 177 -11.73 -2.84 -10.80
N GLY A 178 -11.43 -2.61 -12.05
CA GLY A 178 -12.40 -2.47 -13.14
C GLY A 178 -12.48 -3.65 -14.09
N GLY A 179 -11.62 -4.68 -13.95
CA GLY A 179 -11.61 -5.87 -14.80
C GLY A 179 -12.82 -6.78 -14.65
#